data_a6690dea155a3c103ea8b75d60e0f748
#
_entry.id   a6690dea155a3c103ea8b75d60e0f748
#
_cell.length_a   1.000
_cell.length_b   1.000
_cell.length_c   1.000
_cell.angle_alpha   90.00
_cell.angle_beta   90.00
_cell.angle_gamma   90.00
#
_symmetry.space_group_name_H-M   'P 1'
#
loop_
_entity.id
_entity.type
_entity.pdbx_description
1 polymer ?
#
loop_
_entity_poly.entity_id
_entity_poly.type
_entity_poly.pdbx_seq_one_letter_code
_entity_poly.pdbx_strand_id
1 'polypeptide(L)'
;MLFIVRVLGAISNNMPSIITQDDLEKAFRLLAGRLDLAQTETVRLVVCGGSALIATGLRQRTTKDVDIVALMNSSAHLVSPDPLPDFLLAAAKQVARDLGLFDNWLNNAPSSGEGGLYQMGLPQGIGERLTAREYGSRLMVYFIGRLDQIHFKLYAAVDQRDGTHLTDLRALKPTDIELEAAARWAMTHDVSDGFKMVLKETLRELGHESVAENI
;
A
#
# COMPACT_ATOMS: atom_id res chain seq x y z
N MET A 1 -24.08 34.72 44.74
CA MET A 1 -24.18 34.64 43.27
C MET A 1 -22.95 33.94 42.78
N LEU A 2 -23.05 32.61 42.59
CA LEU A 2 -21.90 31.72 42.31
C LEU A 2 -21.83 31.47 40.82
N PHE A 3 -20.81 31.94 40.13
CA PHE A 3 -20.58 31.63 38.70
C PHE A 3 -19.92 30.25 38.57
N ILE A 4 -20.70 29.30 38.09
CA ILE A 4 -20.18 28.00 37.69
C ILE A 4 -19.61 28.13 36.24
N VAL A 5 -18.30 28.20 36.12
CA VAL A 5 -17.61 28.07 34.82
C VAL A 5 -17.64 26.61 34.45
N ARG A 6 -18.49 26.24 33.49
CA ARG A 6 -18.45 24.92 32.82
C ARG A 6 -17.23 24.91 31.90
N VAL A 7 -16.20 24.20 32.29
CA VAL A 7 -15.12 23.76 31.39
C VAL A 7 -15.70 22.65 30.53
N LEU A 8 -16.08 22.97 29.30
CA LEU A 8 -16.37 21.99 28.27
C LEU A 8 -15.01 21.39 27.83
N GLY A 9 -14.65 20.27 28.45
CA GLY A 9 -13.58 19.42 27.95
C GLY A 9 -13.98 18.89 26.56
N ALA A 10 -13.26 19.30 25.53
CA ALA A 10 -13.37 18.69 24.21
C ALA A 10 -12.96 17.21 24.34
N ILE A 11 -13.94 16.33 24.31
CA ILE A 11 -13.71 14.91 24.10
C ILE A 11 -13.27 14.80 22.65
N SER A 12 -11.96 14.75 22.42
CA SER A 12 -11.40 14.36 21.14
C SER A 12 -11.83 12.90 20.93
N ASN A 13 -12.90 12.70 20.18
CA ASN A 13 -13.24 11.39 19.62
C ASN A 13 -12.12 11.03 18.64
N ASN A 14 -11.14 10.30 19.11
CA ASN A 14 -10.06 9.74 18.31
C ASN A 14 -10.67 8.55 17.50
N MET A 15 -11.52 8.87 16.51
CA MET A 15 -11.88 7.92 15.48
C MET A 15 -10.61 7.61 14.67
N PRO A 16 -10.32 6.35 14.35
CA PRO A 16 -9.16 6.02 13.54
C PRO A 16 -9.20 6.83 12.24
N SER A 17 -8.15 7.56 11.96
CA SER A 17 -8.08 8.43 10.79
C SER A 17 -8.14 7.60 9.52
N ILE A 18 -9.22 7.80 8.77
CA ILE A 18 -9.46 7.16 7.47
C ILE A 18 -8.94 8.14 6.42
N ILE A 19 -8.10 7.65 5.51
CA ILE A 19 -7.50 8.45 4.44
C ILE A 19 -8.39 8.33 3.19
N THR A 20 -9.00 9.43 2.77
CA THR A 20 -9.67 9.57 1.47
C THR A 20 -8.66 9.89 0.37
N GLN A 21 -9.12 9.99 -0.89
CA GLN A 21 -8.26 10.43 -1.99
C GLN A 21 -7.70 11.84 -1.76
N ASP A 22 -8.54 12.77 -1.29
CA ASP A 22 -8.12 14.15 -1.03
C ASP A 22 -7.14 14.24 0.15
N ASP A 23 -7.36 13.44 1.20
CA ASP A 23 -6.42 13.35 2.33
C ASP A 23 -5.08 12.78 1.90
N LEU A 24 -5.06 11.77 1.01
CA LEU A 24 -3.84 11.19 0.46
C LEU A 24 -3.03 12.23 -0.33
N GLU A 25 -3.69 12.97 -1.22
CA GLU A 25 -3.07 14.05 -1.99
C GLU A 25 -2.52 15.15 -1.08
N LYS A 26 -3.28 15.54 -0.06
CA LYS A 26 -2.86 16.53 0.94
C LYS A 26 -1.67 16.03 1.75
N ALA A 27 -1.68 14.77 2.17
CA ALA A 27 -0.60 14.16 2.94
C ALA A 27 0.72 14.14 2.16
N PHE A 28 0.69 13.73 0.88
CA PHE A 28 1.89 13.74 0.04
C PHE A 28 2.41 15.16 -0.25
N ARG A 29 1.53 16.15 -0.47
CA ARG A 29 1.95 17.55 -0.64
C ARG A 29 2.61 18.11 0.61
N LEU A 30 2.07 17.84 1.79
CA LEU A 30 2.69 18.25 3.07
C LEU A 30 4.02 17.53 3.29
N LEU A 31 4.09 16.23 2.99
CA LEU A 31 5.33 15.47 3.08
C LEU A 31 6.40 16.07 2.16
N ALA A 32 6.07 16.36 0.91
CA ALA A 32 6.98 17.01 -0.02
C ALA A 32 7.49 18.36 0.51
N GLY A 33 6.60 19.22 1.01
CA GLY A 33 6.96 20.50 1.61
C GLY A 33 7.91 20.35 2.81
N ARG A 34 7.74 19.31 3.64
CA ARG A 34 8.66 19.01 4.76
C ARG A 34 10.04 18.59 4.28
N LEU A 35 10.10 17.73 3.26
CA LEU A 35 11.35 17.28 2.65
C LEU A 35 12.10 18.44 1.96
N ASP A 36 11.37 19.30 1.24
CA ASP A 36 11.94 20.48 0.58
C ASP A 36 12.50 21.48 1.60
N LEU A 37 11.77 21.77 2.68
CA LEU A 37 12.24 22.65 3.77
C LEU A 37 13.47 22.11 4.47
N ALA A 38 13.54 20.80 4.70
CA ALA A 38 14.67 20.14 5.32
C ALA A 38 15.85 19.91 4.36
N GLN A 39 15.71 20.25 3.09
CA GLN A 39 16.71 20.05 2.02
C GLN A 39 17.28 18.62 1.99
N THR A 40 16.41 17.63 2.20
CA THR A 40 16.79 16.22 2.21
C THR A 40 17.22 15.73 0.82
N GLU A 41 17.68 14.49 0.73
CA GLU A 41 17.80 13.79 -0.55
C GLU A 41 16.42 13.58 -1.19
N THR A 42 16.39 13.41 -2.53
CA THR A 42 15.16 13.10 -3.25
C THR A 42 14.72 11.67 -2.97
N VAL A 43 13.49 11.50 -2.51
CA VAL A 43 12.88 10.19 -2.27
C VAL A 43 11.93 9.84 -3.41
N ARG A 44 12.01 8.58 -3.84
CA ARG A 44 11.15 7.99 -4.87
C ARG A 44 10.48 6.76 -4.29
N LEU A 45 9.21 6.89 -3.89
CA LEU A 45 8.42 5.86 -3.24
C LEU A 45 7.68 5.02 -4.28
N VAL A 46 7.66 3.69 -4.11
CA VAL A 46 6.77 2.80 -4.88
C VAL A 46 5.69 2.31 -3.93
N VAL A 47 4.47 2.76 -4.19
CA VAL A 47 3.30 2.59 -3.31
C VAL A 47 2.40 1.49 -3.85
N CYS A 48 1.93 0.62 -2.96
CA CYS A 48 0.97 -0.44 -3.24
C CYS A 48 -0.30 -0.34 -2.38
N GLY A 49 -1.10 -1.37 -2.35
CA GLY A 49 -2.22 -1.51 -1.43
C GLY A 49 -3.38 -0.55 -1.68
N GLY A 50 -4.09 -0.21 -0.62
CA GLY A 50 -5.30 0.63 -0.67
C GLY A 50 -5.05 2.03 -1.21
N SER A 51 -3.96 2.65 -0.81
CA SER A 51 -3.55 3.99 -1.25
C SER A 51 -3.25 4.06 -2.76
N ALA A 52 -2.60 3.03 -3.33
CA ALA A 52 -2.39 2.97 -4.77
C ALA A 52 -3.70 2.73 -5.55
N LEU A 53 -4.62 1.91 -5.03
CA LEU A 53 -5.96 1.72 -5.63
C LEU A 53 -6.74 3.03 -5.71
N ILE A 54 -6.69 3.84 -4.66
CA ILE A 54 -7.34 5.16 -4.59
C ILE A 54 -6.66 6.14 -5.56
N ALA A 55 -5.33 6.27 -5.48
CA ALA A 55 -4.57 7.22 -6.26
C ALA A 55 -4.69 6.99 -7.78
N THR A 56 -4.75 5.74 -8.21
CA THR A 56 -4.87 5.38 -9.63
C THR A 56 -6.33 5.36 -10.13
N GLY A 57 -7.30 5.59 -9.26
CA GLY A 57 -8.73 5.54 -9.60
C GLY A 57 -9.28 4.14 -9.86
N LEU A 58 -8.50 3.10 -9.54
CA LEU A 58 -8.91 1.70 -9.70
C LEU A 58 -10.05 1.31 -8.76
N ARG A 59 -10.15 2.00 -7.62
CA ARG A 59 -11.23 1.80 -6.66
C ARG A 59 -11.51 3.06 -5.84
N GLN A 60 -12.79 3.40 -5.69
CA GLN A 60 -13.23 4.39 -4.71
C GLN A 60 -13.39 3.69 -3.35
N ARG A 61 -12.54 4.02 -2.42
CA ARG A 61 -12.53 3.54 -1.03
C ARG A 61 -11.72 4.48 -0.15
N THR A 62 -11.62 4.15 1.11
CA THR A 62 -10.67 4.77 2.05
C THR A 62 -9.58 3.75 2.42
N THR A 63 -8.47 4.25 2.92
CA THR A 63 -7.40 3.43 3.49
C THR A 63 -7.00 3.97 4.87
N LYS A 64 -6.18 3.23 5.61
CA LYS A 64 -5.63 3.68 6.90
C LYS A 64 -4.19 4.17 6.77
N ASP A 65 -3.50 3.74 5.70
CA ASP A 65 -2.06 3.84 5.53
C ASP A 65 -1.65 3.93 4.07
N VAL A 66 -0.37 4.19 3.90
CA VAL A 66 0.36 4.19 2.63
C VAL A 66 1.48 3.14 2.74
N ASP A 67 1.33 2.07 1.99
CA ASP A 67 2.24 0.94 1.98
C ASP A 67 3.32 1.12 0.91
N ILE A 68 4.58 1.18 1.33
CA ILE A 68 5.75 1.27 0.45
C ILE A 68 6.28 -0.15 0.19
N VAL A 69 6.25 -0.57 -1.06
CA VAL A 69 6.71 -1.91 -1.46
C VAL A 69 8.15 -1.90 -1.98
N ALA A 70 8.62 -0.76 -2.49
CA ALA A 70 9.99 -0.54 -2.94
C ALA A 70 10.33 0.96 -2.89
N LEU A 71 11.60 1.27 -2.98
CA LEU A 71 12.08 2.59 -3.39
C LEU A 71 12.63 2.51 -4.82
N MET A 72 12.74 3.65 -5.49
CA MET A 72 13.38 3.75 -6.80
C MET A 72 14.63 4.61 -6.68
N ASN A 73 15.77 4.10 -7.14
CA ASN A 73 17.03 4.85 -7.13
C ASN A 73 17.10 5.85 -8.31
N SER A 74 18.18 6.61 -8.37
CA SER A 74 18.42 7.61 -9.43
C SER A 74 18.57 7.01 -10.84
N SER A 75 18.90 5.72 -10.93
CA SER A 75 19.03 4.97 -12.19
C SER A 75 17.74 4.26 -12.60
N ALA A 76 16.62 4.59 -11.97
CA ALA A 76 15.30 4.01 -12.19
C ALA A 76 15.20 2.50 -11.88
N HIS A 77 16.06 1.98 -11.00
CA HIS A 77 15.95 0.62 -10.49
C HIS A 77 15.21 0.60 -9.17
N LEU A 78 14.41 -0.45 -8.98
CA LEU A 78 13.76 -0.72 -7.70
C LEU A 78 14.79 -1.21 -6.69
N VAL A 79 14.73 -0.68 -5.47
CA VAL A 79 15.59 -1.06 -4.35
C VAL A 79 14.75 -1.32 -3.10
N SER A 80 15.32 -2.05 -2.15
CA SER A 80 14.62 -2.37 -0.89
C SER A 80 14.14 -1.11 -0.17
N PRO A 81 12.91 -1.10 0.36
CA PRO A 81 12.41 -0.05 1.22
C PRO A 81 12.74 -0.33 2.70
N ASP A 82 13.50 -1.35 3.01
CA ASP A 82 13.78 -1.76 4.39
C ASP A 82 15.27 -1.63 4.70
N PRO A 83 15.63 -0.69 5.61
CA PRO A 83 14.76 0.28 6.28
C PRO A 83 14.38 1.49 5.40
N LEU A 84 13.25 2.14 5.71
CA LEU A 84 12.95 3.46 5.16
C LEU A 84 13.91 4.52 5.74
N PRO A 85 14.28 5.57 4.98
CA PRO A 85 15.15 6.63 5.46
C PRO A 85 14.60 7.34 6.72
N ASP A 86 15.44 7.56 7.72
CA ASP A 86 15.03 8.21 8.98
C ASP A 86 14.43 9.60 8.78
N PHE A 87 14.99 10.39 7.85
CA PHE A 87 14.47 11.72 7.54
C PHE A 87 13.05 11.66 6.94
N LEU A 88 12.74 10.62 6.14
CA LEU A 88 11.41 10.39 5.59
C LEU A 88 10.42 10.06 6.71
N LEU A 89 10.79 9.13 7.61
CA LEU A 89 9.95 8.76 8.76
C LEU A 89 9.71 9.93 9.70
N ALA A 90 10.73 10.77 9.95
CA ALA A 90 10.59 11.97 10.75
C ALA A 90 9.62 12.99 10.13
N ALA A 91 9.71 13.21 8.80
CA ALA A 91 8.80 14.07 8.07
C ALA A 91 7.37 13.50 8.05
N ALA A 92 7.22 12.18 7.85
CA ALA A 92 5.92 11.50 7.88
C ALA A 92 5.21 11.64 9.24
N LYS A 93 5.94 11.49 10.36
CA LYS A 93 5.39 11.72 11.72
C LYS A 93 4.92 13.16 11.94
N GLN A 94 5.57 14.15 11.33
CA GLN A 94 5.10 15.53 11.40
C GLN A 94 3.79 15.71 10.63
N VAL A 95 3.69 15.13 9.41
CA VAL A 95 2.45 15.12 8.62
C VAL A 95 1.32 14.42 9.37
N ALA A 96 1.62 13.28 10.03
CA ALA A 96 0.63 12.57 10.85
C ALA A 96 0.02 13.48 11.92
N ARG A 97 0.85 14.25 12.64
CA ARG A 97 0.39 15.22 13.65
C ARG A 97 -0.45 16.34 13.06
N ASP A 98 -0.02 16.88 11.92
CA ASP A 98 -0.71 18.01 11.26
C ASP A 98 -2.11 17.60 10.72
N LEU A 99 -2.27 16.35 10.30
CA LEU A 99 -3.51 15.83 9.69
C LEU A 99 -4.32 14.91 10.62
N GLY A 100 -3.83 14.60 11.81
CA GLY A 100 -4.47 13.63 12.72
C GLY A 100 -4.44 12.20 12.20
N LEU A 101 -3.41 11.83 11.43
CA LEU A 101 -3.19 10.48 10.94
C LEU A 101 -2.48 9.63 12.00
N PHE A 102 -2.45 8.30 11.80
CA PHE A 102 -1.59 7.44 12.61
C PHE A 102 -0.11 7.76 12.37
N ASP A 103 0.73 7.61 13.39
CA ASP A 103 2.18 7.86 13.28
C ASP A 103 2.86 7.03 12.19
N ASN A 104 2.32 5.84 11.90
CA ASN A 104 2.80 4.90 10.89
C ASN A 104 1.94 4.91 9.62
N TRP A 105 1.22 6.01 9.34
CA TRP A 105 0.41 6.13 8.12
C TRP A 105 1.19 5.86 6.83
N LEU A 106 2.50 6.09 6.85
CA LEU A 106 3.45 5.76 5.80
C LEU A 106 4.42 4.72 6.35
N ASN A 107 4.44 3.55 5.76
CA ASN A 107 5.19 2.40 6.26
C ASN A 107 5.65 1.48 5.12
N ASN A 108 6.55 0.55 5.43
CA ASN A 108 7.05 -0.48 4.49
C ASN A 108 6.63 -1.91 4.91
N ALA A 109 5.55 -2.05 5.66
CA ALA A 109 5.11 -3.35 6.20
C ALA A 109 5.06 -4.47 5.15
N PRO A 110 4.59 -4.25 3.88
CA PRO A 110 4.58 -5.30 2.87
C PRO A 110 5.97 -5.85 2.50
N SER A 111 7.03 -5.08 2.71
CA SER A 111 8.41 -5.44 2.34
C SER A 111 9.37 -5.46 3.52
N SER A 112 8.85 -5.51 4.74
CA SER A 112 9.66 -5.53 5.95
C SER A 112 10.14 -6.95 6.28
N GLY A 113 11.43 -7.07 6.63
CA GLY A 113 12.05 -8.33 7.03
C GLY A 113 12.26 -9.35 5.91
N GLU A 114 12.72 -10.55 6.28
CA GLU A 114 13.09 -11.61 5.33
C GLU A 114 11.91 -12.14 4.50
N GLY A 115 10.68 -12.10 5.02
CA GLY A 115 9.45 -12.48 4.33
C GLY A 115 8.80 -11.36 3.54
N GLY A 116 9.44 -10.18 3.44
CA GLY A 116 8.89 -9.03 2.73
C GLY A 116 8.82 -9.23 1.21
N LEU A 117 7.79 -8.70 0.57
CA LEU A 117 7.52 -8.87 -0.86
C LEU A 117 8.70 -8.47 -1.75
N TYR A 118 9.45 -7.42 -1.36
CA TYR A 118 10.64 -7.02 -2.11
C TYR A 118 11.73 -8.09 -2.09
N GLN A 119 12.01 -8.67 -0.93
CA GLN A 119 13.04 -9.71 -0.75
C GLN A 119 12.67 -11.03 -1.44
N MET A 120 11.38 -11.37 -1.42
CA MET A 120 10.87 -12.61 -2.01
C MET A 120 10.67 -12.50 -3.53
N GLY A 121 10.64 -11.29 -4.08
CA GLY A 121 10.54 -11.04 -5.52
C GLY A 121 9.22 -10.40 -5.94
N LEU A 122 9.31 -9.21 -6.53
CA LEU A 122 8.17 -8.49 -7.08
C LEU A 122 7.70 -9.09 -8.42
N PRO A 123 6.43 -8.87 -8.84
CA PRO A 123 5.94 -9.30 -10.14
C PRO A 123 6.83 -8.80 -11.28
N GLN A 124 7.16 -9.68 -12.23
CA GLN A 124 8.00 -9.33 -13.37
C GLN A 124 7.43 -8.12 -14.14
N GLY A 125 8.27 -7.16 -14.49
CA GLY A 125 7.89 -5.96 -15.23
C GLY A 125 7.10 -4.92 -14.43
N ILE A 126 7.01 -5.04 -13.11
CA ILE A 126 6.29 -4.07 -12.25
C ILE A 126 6.80 -2.63 -12.48
N GLY A 127 8.10 -2.42 -12.66
CA GLY A 127 8.70 -1.10 -12.89
C GLY A 127 8.17 -0.40 -14.14
N GLU A 128 7.74 -1.15 -15.16
CA GLU A 128 7.21 -0.63 -16.42
C GLU A 128 5.73 -0.21 -16.33
N ARG A 129 5.03 -0.66 -15.28
CA ARG A 129 3.59 -0.45 -15.07
C ARG A 129 3.28 0.60 -14.00
N LEU A 130 4.30 1.29 -13.52
CA LEU A 130 4.15 2.32 -12.49
C LEU A 130 3.53 3.60 -13.05
N THR A 131 2.62 4.21 -12.28
CA THR A 131 2.11 5.54 -12.54
C THR A 131 2.82 6.53 -11.64
N ALA A 132 3.62 7.44 -12.22
CA ALA A 132 4.39 8.42 -11.49
C ALA A 132 3.58 9.70 -11.20
N ARG A 133 3.75 10.28 -10.00
CA ARG A 133 3.29 11.62 -9.62
C ARG A 133 4.38 12.36 -8.86
N GLU A 134 4.65 13.58 -9.29
CA GLU A 134 5.56 14.50 -8.62
C GLU A 134 4.77 15.36 -7.62
N TYR A 135 5.22 15.39 -6.36
CA TYR A 135 4.60 16.19 -5.32
C TYR A 135 5.46 17.38 -4.88
N GLY A 136 6.74 17.37 -5.23
CA GLY A 136 7.71 18.42 -4.95
C GLY A 136 9.08 18.05 -5.50
N SER A 137 10.07 18.93 -5.35
CA SER A 137 11.41 18.70 -5.90
C SER A 137 12.12 17.47 -5.29
N ARG A 138 11.68 17.05 -4.10
CA ARG A 138 12.29 15.98 -3.31
C ARG A 138 11.40 14.77 -3.09
N LEU A 139 10.18 14.76 -3.66
CA LEU A 139 9.25 13.63 -3.53
C LEU A 139 8.61 13.26 -4.86
N MET A 140 8.94 12.07 -5.34
CA MET A 140 8.25 11.39 -6.43
C MET A 140 7.56 10.14 -5.87
N VAL A 141 6.31 9.93 -6.22
CA VAL A 141 5.54 8.74 -5.82
C VAL A 141 5.12 7.97 -7.06
N TYR A 142 5.43 6.68 -7.07
CA TYR A 142 5.05 5.73 -8.10
C TYR A 142 3.98 4.80 -7.54
N PHE A 143 2.86 4.69 -8.19
CA PHE A 143 1.79 3.78 -7.80
C PHE A 143 1.80 2.55 -8.70
N ILE A 144 1.74 1.36 -8.11
CA ILE A 144 1.68 0.10 -8.87
C ILE A 144 0.40 0.01 -9.69
N GLY A 145 0.50 -0.64 -10.85
CA GLY A 145 -0.60 -0.81 -11.78
C GLY A 145 -1.62 -1.87 -11.36
N ARG A 146 -2.74 -1.95 -12.11
CA ARG A 146 -3.83 -2.90 -11.85
C ARG A 146 -3.35 -4.35 -11.80
N LEU A 147 -2.50 -4.77 -12.73
CA LEU A 147 -1.99 -6.15 -12.77
C LEU A 147 -1.20 -6.50 -11.51
N ASP A 148 -0.35 -5.58 -11.04
CA ASP A 148 0.46 -5.79 -9.83
C ASP A 148 -0.43 -5.79 -8.57
N GLN A 149 -1.49 -4.98 -8.55
CA GLN A 149 -2.50 -5.02 -7.50
C GLN A 149 -3.20 -6.39 -7.43
N ILE A 150 -3.50 -7.02 -8.58
CA ILE A 150 -4.09 -8.36 -8.62
C ILE A 150 -3.16 -9.37 -7.96
N HIS A 151 -1.86 -9.34 -8.27
CA HIS A 151 -0.85 -10.21 -7.65
C HIS A 151 -0.82 -10.03 -6.12
N PHE A 152 -0.68 -8.80 -5.67
CA PHE A 152 -0.56 -8.49 -4.24
C PHE A 152 -1.86 -8.78 -3.48
N LYS A 153 -3.02 -8.49 -4.07
CA LYS A 153 -4.31 -8.74 -3.42
C LYS A 153 -4.64 -10.22 -3.34
N LEU A 154 -4.26 -11.02 -4.35
CA LEU A 154 -4.43 -12.46 -4.29
C LEU A 154 -3.54 -13.06 -3.19
N TYR A 155 -2.25 -12.72 -3.18
CA TYR A 155 -1.32 -13.19 -2.15
C TYR A 155 -1.82 -12.83 -0.75
N ALA A 156 -2.15 -11.57 -0.50
CA ALA A 156 -2.61 -11.11 0.80
C ALA A 156 -3.97 -11.72 1.22
N ALA A 157 -4.88 -11.99 0.26
CA ALA A 157 -6.15 -12.67 0.56
C ALA A 157 -5.95 -14.10 1.05
N VAL A 158 -4.93 -14.80 0.53
CA VAL A 158 -4.57 -16.16 0.93
C VAL A 158 -3.79 -16.18 2.25
N ASP A 159 -2.80 -15.31 2.37
CA ASP A 159 -1.88 -15.25 3.51
C ASP A 159 -2.58 -14.73 4.79
N GLN A 160 -3.29 -13.60 4.69
CA GLN A 160 -3.90 -12.92 5.83
C GLN A 160 -5.35 -13.32 6.08
N ARG A 161 -6.02 -13.94 5.10
CA ARG A 161 -7.45 -14.31 5.15
C ARG A 161 -8.37 -13.13 5.48
N ASP A 162 -7.96 -11.91 5.12
CA ASP A 162 -8.75 -10.71 5.31
C ASP A 162 -9.69 -10.48 4.11
N GLY A 163 -10.98 -10.41 4.37
CA GLY A 163 -12.02 -10.17 3.37
C GLY A 163 -11.88 -8.84 2.60
N THR A 164 -11.11 -7.89 3.13
CA THR A 164 -10.82 -6.62 2.46
C THR A 164 -10.02 -6.85 1.18
N HIS A 165 -8.99 -7.71 1.22
CA HIS A 165 -8.17 -8.03 0.05
C HIS A 165 -9.00 -8.75 -1.03
N LEU A 166 -9.86 -9.68 -0.63
CA LEU A 166 -10.75 -10.38 -1.55
C LEU A 166 -11.78 -9.42 -2.20
N THR A 167 -12.30 -8.47 -1.42
CA THR A 167 -13.22 -7.44 -1.92
C THR A 167 -12.51 -6.49 -2.90
N ASP A 168 -11.25 -6.12 -2.64
CA ASP A 168 -10.43 -5.34 -3.57
C ASP A 168 -10.17 -6.11 -4.86
N LEU A 169 -9.83 -7.40 -4.75
CA LEU A 169 -9.56 -8.28 -5.89
C LEU A 169 -10.79 -8.43 -6.81
N ARG A 170 -11.98 -8.67 -6.23
CA ARG A 170 -13.24 -8.70 -6.99
C ARG A 170 -13.51 -7.40 -7.74
N ALA A 171 -13.23 -6.25 -7.11
CA ALA A 171 -13.42 -4.94 -7.73
C ALA A 171 -12.46 -4.69 -8.91
N LEU A 172 -11.28 -5.30 -8.90
CA LEU A 172 -10.32 -5.25 -10.01
C LEU A 172 -10.76 -6.08 -11.21
N LYS A 173 -11.75 -6.96 -11.09
CA LYS A 173 -12.29 -7.83 -12.16
C LYS A 173 -11.17 -8.56 -12.93
N PRO A 174 -10.37 -9.38 -12.25
CA PRO A 174 -9.29 -10.09 -12.89
C PRO A 174 -9.84 -11.11 -13.90
N THR A 175 -9.08 -11.35 -14.97
CA THR A 175 -9.32 -12.45 -15.89
C THR A 175 -8.65 -13.74 -15.39
N ASP A 176 -9.03 -14.90 -15.94
CA ASP A 176 -8.40 -16.19 -15.60
C ASP A 176 -6.89 -16.17 -15.84
N ILE A 177 -6.43 -15.55 -16.93
CA ILE A 177 -5.01 -15.44 -17.27
C ILE A 177 -4.26 -14.59 -16.22
N GLU A 178 -4.85 -13.49 -15.80
CA GLU A 178 -4.26 -12.62 -14.76
C GLU A 178 -4.21 -13.33 -13.40
N LEU A 179 -5.26 -14.06 -13.04
CA LEU A 179 -5.28 -14.83 -11.80
C LEU A 179 -4.33 -16.02 -11.83
N GLU A 180 -4.19 -16.70 -12.95
CA GLU A 180 -3.20 -17.78 -13.09
C GLU A 180 -1.77 -17.24 -12.91
N ALA A 181 -1.45 -16.10 -13.55
CA ALA A 181 -0.16 -15.45 -13.38
C ALA A 181 0.08 -15.04 -11.92
N ALA A 182 -0.92 -14.42 -11.27
CA ALA A 182 -0.85 -14.02 -9.88
C ALA A 182 -0.71 -15.22 -8.93
N ALA A 183 -1.43 -16.32 -9.19
CA ALA A 183 -1.36 -17.54 -8.40
C ALA A 183 0.02 -18.20 -8.50
N ARG A 184 0.59 -18.30 -9.71
CA ARG A 184 1.94 -18.83 -9.93
C ARG A 184 2.99 -17.97 -9.22
N TRP A 185 2.87 -16.64 -9.27
CA TRP A 185 3.74 -15.73 -8.53
C TRP A 185 3.58 -15.91 -7.01
N ALA A 186 2.34 -15.97 -6.49
CA ALA A 186 2.08 -16.17 -5.07
C ALA A 186 2.71 -17.47 -4.54
N MET A 187 2.65 -18.56 -5.33
CA MET A 187 3.28 -19.84 -4.98
C MET A 187 4.81 -19.81 -4.98
N THR A 188 5.47 -18.76 -5.52
CA THR A 188 6.92 -18.58 -5.32
C THR A 188 7.26 -17.99 -3.95
N HIS A 189 6.28 -17.39 -3.27
CA HIS A 189 6.43 -16.78 -1.95
C HIS A 189 6.13 -17.76 -0.81
N ASP A 190 5.15 -18.64 -1.02
CA ASP A 190 4.87 -19.74 -0.10
C ASP A 190 4.58 -21.02 -0.92
N VAL A 191 5.50 -21.98 -0.79
CA VAL A 191 5.47 -23.28 -1.49
C VAL A 191 4.74 -24.38 -0.70
N SER A 192 4.18 -24.06 0.46
CA SER A 192 3.51 -25.04 1.31
C SER A 192 2.20 -25.57 0.71
N ASP A 193 1.91 -26.82 0.96
CA ASP A 193 0.62 -27.41 0.55
C ASP A 193 -0.57 -26.69 1.20
N GLY A 194 -0.40 -26.17 2.40
CA GLY A 194 -1.41 -25.38 3.10
C GLY A 194 -1.76 -24.09 2.38
N PHE A 195 -0.75 -23.34 1.94
CA PHE A 195 -0.95 -22.12 1.15
C PHE A 195 -1.63 -22.44 -0.18
N LYS A 196 -1.15 -23.46 -0.89
CA LYS A 196 -1.73 -23.92 -2.16
C LYS A 196 -3.21 -24.31 -2.01
N MET A 197 -3.58 -25.00 -0.94
CA MET A 197 -4.96 -25.37 -0.66
C MET A 197 -5.85 -24.13 -0.48
N VAL A 198 -5.43 -23.17 0.35
CA VAL A 198 -6.19 -21.92 0.57
C VAL A 198 -6.26 -21.07 -0.71
N LEU A 199 -5.19 -21.03 -1.51
CA LEU A 199 -5.18 -20.35 -2.79
C LEU A 199 -6.23 -20.92 -3.75
N LYS A 200 -6.34 -22.25 -3.87
CA LYS A 200 -7.37 -22.92 -4.67
C LYS A 200 -8.79 -22.61 -4.17
N GLU A 201 -9.01 -22.60 -2.85
CA GLU A 201 -10.29 -22.23 -2.26
C GLU A 201 -10.65 -20.77 -2.58
N THR A 202 -9.69 -19.85 -2.43
CA THR A 202 -9.85 -18.44 -2.75
C THR A 202 -10.21 -18.22 -4.23
N LEU A 203 -9.57 -18.92 -5.14
CA LEU A 203 -9.88 -18.85 -6.58
C LEU A 203 -11.29 -19.36 -6.90
N ARG A 204 -11.74 -20.45 -6.26
CA ARG A 204 -13.13 -20.95 -6.38
C ARG A 204 -14.13 -19.95 -5.82
N GLU A 205 -13.85 -19.35 -4.66
CA GLU A 205 -14.69 -18.29 -4.08
C GLU A 205 -14.82 -17.06 -4.98
N LEU A 206 -13.81 -16.79 -5.81
CA LEU A 206 -13.84 -15.74 -6.84
C LEU A 206 -14.62 -16.16 -8.11
N GLY A 207 -14.99 -17.43 -8.26
CA GLY A 207 -15.68 -17.98 -9.44
C GLY A 207 -14.74 -18.41 -10.58
N HIS A 208 -13.45 -18.69 -10.25
CA HIS A 208 -12.42 -19.06 -11.20
C HIS A 208 -11.96 -20.52 -10.98
N GLU A 209 -12.90 -21.47 -11.02
CA GLU A 209 -12.67 -22.90 -10.81
C GLU A 209 -11.61 -23.48 -11.74
N SER A 210 -11.62 -23.07 -13.01
CA SER A 210 -10.66 -23.53 -14.03
C SER A 210 -9.22 -23.18 -13.66
N VAL A 211 -9.00 -21.98 -13.09
CA VAL A 211 -7.67 -21.55 -12.61
C VAL A 211 -7.26 -22.38 -11.39
N ALA A 212 -8.20 -22.62 -10.46
CA ALA A 212 -7.93 -23.44 -9.27
C ALA A 212 -7.56 -24.90 -9.61
N GLU A 213 -8.04 -25.45 -10.72
CA GLU A 213 -7.70 -26.79 -11.18
C GLU A 213 -6.31 -26.85 -11.85
N ASN A 214 -5.90 -25.76 -12.53
CA ASN A 214 -4.68 -25.71 -13.33
C ASN A 214 -3.40 -25.34 -12.54
N ILE A 215 -3.50 -24.94 -11.25
CA ILE A 215 -2.35 -24.59 -10.40
C ILE A 215 -1.96 -25.67 -9.41
#